data_bfb3e03a54872d4b0f851332a57e17af
#
_entry.id   bfb3e03a54872d4b0f851332a57e17af
#
_cell.length_a   1.000
_cell.length_b   1.000
_cell.length_c   1.000
_cell.angle_alpha   90.00
_cell.angle_beta   90.00
_cell.angle_gamma   90.00
#
_symmetry.space_group_name_H-M   'P 1'
#
loop_
_entity.id
_entity.type
_entity.pdbx_description
1 polymer ?
#
loop_
_entity_poly.entity_id
_entity_poly.type
_entity_poly.pdbx_seq_one_letter_code
_entity_poly.pdbx_strand_id
1 'polypeptide(L)'
;TFYQKALCEAVDEGAEIVCLGDYLDPYPGDELHEKGVFAPLKELVEVKKQHPGRVHLLIGNHDSSYMLNRHLCEHRYDYKQAPFYQKFFRENYDLFELAYLTEINGKRFLFSHAGISKYWLKNNEQFFGTDVPNPEKILALLDNGLKIYKKDVHNDSLLRVLAQIGMGRGGRYLDGSMIWADLDEYVSEKSFPWNDVIQIFGHSQQELHPVRIGDCAYCLDCRQPFYIDQEGVLRSYYWDDEPIKAINIERK
;
A
#
# COMPACT_ATOMS: atom_id res chain seq x y z
N THR A 1 5.23 13.37 16.36
CA THR A 1 6.44 12.95 15.61
C THR A 1 6.73 13.92 14.49
N PHE A 2 7.96 13.94 13.95
CA PHE A 2 8.34 14.80 12.81
C PHE A 2 7.42 14.58 11.60
N TYR A 3 7.10 13.32 11.29
CA TYR A 3 6.20 12.96 10.19
C TYR A 3 4.78 13.51 10.34
N GLN A 4 4.23 13.54 11.54
CA GLN A 4 2.89 14.09 11.79
C GLN A 4 2.83 15.58 11.48
N LYS A 5 3.87 16.32 11.87
CA LYS A 5 3.93 17.75 11.57
C LYS A 5 3.97 18.00 10.07
N ALA A 6 4.84 17.28 9.35
CA ALA A 6 4.95 17.38 7.90
C ALA A 6 3.63 16.98 7.18
N LEU A 7 2.93 15.95 7.68
CA LEU A 7 1.62 15.56 7.15
C LEU A 7 0.55 16.62 7.36
N CYS A 8 0.47 17.22 8.56
CA CYS A 8 -0.48 18.29 8.83
C CYS A 8 -0.18 19.54 7.97
N GLU A 9 1.08 19.93 7.87
CA GLU A 9 1.50 21.05 7.01
C GLU A 9 1.12 20.80 5.55
N ALA A 10 1.39 19.61 5.02
CA ALA A 10 1.03 19.24 3.64
C ALA A 10 -0.49 19.28 3.40
N VAL A 11 -1.30 18.79 4.35
CA VAL A 11 -2.78 18.86 4.25
C VAL A 11 -3.26 20.32 4.26
N ASP A 12 -2.70 21.15 5.14
CA ASP A 12 -3.05 22.57 5.25
C ASP A 12 -2.68 23.33 3.96
N GLU A 13 -1.60 22.97 3.30
CA GLU A 13 -1.17 23.48 1.99
C GLU A 13 -1.99 22.92 0.81
N GLY A 14 -2.89 21.98 1.07
CA GLY A 14 -3.83 21.45 0.09
C GLY A 14 -3.34 20.21 -0.66
N ALA A 15 -2.26 19.58 -0.22
CA ALA A 15 -1.78 18.34 -0.80
C ALA A 15 -2.72 17.15 -0.53
N GLU A 16 -2.72 16.16 -1.42
CA GLU A 16 -3.23 14.83 -1.15
C GLU A 16 -2.13 13.98 -0.50
N ILE A 17 -2.51 13.19 0.50
CA ILE A 17 -1.61 12.32 1.24
C ILE A 17 -2.02 10.88 1.02
N VAL A 18 -1.06 10.03 0.62
CA VAL A 18 -1.26 8.59 0.49
C VAL A 18 -0.30 7.87 1.44
N CYS A 19 -0.87 7.17 2.42
CA CYS A 19 -0.13 6.30 3.33
C CYS A 19 -0.20 4.87 2.82
N LEU A 20 0.95 4.25 2.58
CA LEU A 20 1.05 2.97 1.87
C LEU A 20 0.77 1.73 2.76
N GLY A 21 0.36 1.89 4.02
CA GLY A 21 0.03 0.78 4.92
C GLY A 21 1.14 0.41 5.89
N ASP A 22 0.94 -0.73 6.57
CA ASP A 22 1.80 -1.25 7.63
C ASP A 22 1.97 -0.28 8.81
N TYR A 23 0.83 0.19 9.33
CA TYR A 23 0.76 1.09 10.50
C TYR A 23 1.10 0.38 11.82
N LEU A 24 0.97 -0.95 11.84
CA LEU A 24 1.15 -1.80 13.01
C LEU A 24 2.38 -2.70 12.85
N ASP A 25 2.72 -3.41 13.93
CA ASP A 25 3.78 -4.41 13.96
C ASP A 25 5.17 -3.90 13.52
N PRO A 26 5.69 -2.79 14.12
CA PRO A 26 7.00 -2.24 13.76
C PRO A 26 8.13 -3.24 14.04
N TYR A 27 9.26 -3.05 13.41
CA TYR A 27 10.44 -3.87 13.68
C TYR A 27 10.95 -3.64 15.11
N PRO A 28 11.43 -4.70 15.80
CA PRO A 28 12.13 -4.54 17.07
C PRO A 28 13.33 -3.58 16.92
N GLY A 29 13.42 -2.61 17.83
CA GLY A 29 14.46 -1.59 17.79
C GLY A 29 14.10 -0.33 16.99
N ASP A 30 12.98 -0.32 16.27
CA ASP A 30 12.46 0.92 15.70
C ASP A 30 11.93 1.84 16.83
N GLU A 31 12.06 3.15 16.64
CA GLU A 31 11.56 4.15 17.58
C GLU A 31 10.05 3.99 17.84
N LEU A 32 9.29 3.59 16.83
CA LEU A 32 7.86 3.31 16.95
C LEU A 32 7.57 2.04 17.76
N HIS A 33 8.48 1.07 17.77
CA HIS A 33 8.34 -0.12 18.62
C HIS A 33 8.41 0.26 20.11
N GLU A 34 9.30 1.17 20.45
CA GLU A 34 9.47 1.63 21.84
C GLU A 34 8.36 2.61 22.28
N LYS A 35 7.94 3.53 21.39
CA LYS A 35 6.96 4.58 21.67
C LYS A 35 5.51 4.15 21.43
N GLY A 36 5.30 3.02 20.79
CA GLY A 36 3.99 2.52 20.38
C GLY A 36 3.46 3.11 19.09
N VAL A 37 2.82 2.28 18.28
CA VAL A 37 2.30 2.63 16.94
C VAL A 37 0.85 3.07 16.95
N PHE A 38 0.11 2.75 18.01
CA PHE A 38 -1.35 2.92 18.02
C PHE A 38 -1.79 4.39 18.17
N ALA A 39 -1.04 5.20 18.91
CA ALA A 39 -1.35 6.62 19.02
C ALA A 39 -1.16 7.36 17.69
N PRO A 40 -0.04 7.19 16.96
CA PRO A 40 0.11 7.72 15.60
C PRO A 40 -0.98 7.28 14.63
N LEU A 41 -1.39 6.02 14.64
CA LEU A 41 -2.47 5.52 13.78
C LEU A 41 -3.82 6.20 14.09
N LYS A 42 -4.15 6.39 15.38
CA LYS A 42 -5.37 7.12 15.77
C LYS A 42 -5.37 8.56 15.28
N GLU A 43 -4.25 9.26 15.44
CA GLU A 43 -4.11 10.63 14.97
C GLU A 43 -4.26 10.71 13.44
N LEU A 44 -3.65 9.79 12.69
CA LEU A 44 -3.78 9.72 11.25
C LEU A 44 -5.23 9.48 10.80
N VAL A 45 -5.96 8.62 11.50
CA VAL A 45 -7.39 8.40 11.25
C VAL A 45 -8.22 9.65 11.55
N GLU A 46 -7.89 10.43 12.59
CA GLU A 46 -8.59 11.72 12.84
C GLU A 46 -8.29 12.74 11.73
N VAL A 47 -7.07 12.81 11.21
CA VAL A 47 -6.74 13.64 10.04
C VAL A 47 -7.54 13.20 8.81
N LYS A 48 -7.65 11.89 8.54
CA LYS A 48 -8.51 11.35 7.45
C LYS A 48 -9.98 11.76 7.62
N LYS A 49 -10.52 11.73 8.84
CA LYS A 49 -11.91 12.15 9.11
C LYS A 49 -12.15 13.64 8.82
N GLN A 50 -11.17 14.47 9.12
CA GLN A 50 -11.21 15.91 8.85
C GLN A 50 -11.04 16.22 7.37
N HIS A 51 -10.25 15.42 6.64
CA HIS A 51 -9.90 15.63 5.23
C HIS A 51 -10.15 14.37 4.39
N PRO A 52 -11.40 13.86 4.30
CA PRO A 52 -11.71 12.55 3.73
C PRO A 52 -11.33 12.40 2.24
N GLY A 53 -11.33 13.50 1.49
CA GLY A 53 -10.95 13.51 0.07
C GLY A 53 -9.48 13.82 -0.20
N ARG A 54 -8.65 13.99 0.83
CA ARG A 54 -7.23 14.36 0.69
C ARG A 54 -6.27 13.39 1.36
N VAL A 55 -6.76 12.54 2.24
CA VAL A 55 -5.92 11.58 2.96
C VAL A 55 -6.38 10.18 2.62
N HIS A 56 -5.50 9.36 2.08
CA HIS A 56 -5.75 7.98 1.66
C HIS A 56 -4.94 7.03 2.54
N LEU A 57 -5.64 6.16 3.27
CA LEU A 57 -5.04 5.21 4.19
C LEU A 57 -5.11 3.81 3.56
N LEU A 58 -4.02 3.39 2.93
CA LEU A 58 -3.97 2.07 2.32
C LEU A 58 -3.68 1.00 3.38
N ILE A 59 -4.19 -0.20 3.14
CA ILE A 59 -3.99 -1.36 4.01
C ILE A 59 -2.76 -2.14 3.56
N GLY A 60 -1.83 -2.35 4.52
CA GLY A 60 -0.71 -3.27 4.37
C GLY A 60 -1.03 -4.70 4.82
N ASN A 61 -0.07 -5.59 4.64
CA ASN A 61 -0.24 -7.00 5.02
C ASN A 61 -0.36 -7.18 6.55
N HIS A 62 0.37 -6.39 7.35
CA HIS A 62 0.24 -6.40 8.82
C HIS A 62 -1.15 -5.91 9.26
N ASP A 63 -1.58 -4.76 8.75
CA ASP A 63 -2.88 -4.16 9.08
C ASP A 63 -4.04 -5.08 8.70
N SER A 64 -3.93 -5.76 7.56
CA SER A 64 -4.96 -6.67 7.03
C SER A 64 -5.27 -7.82 8.00
N SER A 65 -4.29 -8.29 8.76
CA SER A 65 -4.46 -9.36 9.76
C SER A 65 -5.40 -8.94 10.88
N TYR A 66 -5.37 -7.67 11.28
CA TYR A 66 -6.27 -7.11 12.30
C TYR A 66 -7.61 -6.67 11.70
N MET A 67 -7.59 -5.96 10.57
CA MET A 67 -8.78 -5.41 9.92
C MET A 67 -9.73 -6.51 9.44
N LEU A 68 -9.19 -7.56 8.84
CA LEU A 68 -9.97 -8.67 8.30
C LEU A 68 -10.15 -9.81 9.31
N ASN A 69 -9.66 -9.64 10.55
CA ASN A 69 -9.74 -10.63 11.60
C ASN A 69 -9.31 -12.04 11.15
N ARG A 70 -8.22 -12.09 10.38
CA ARG A 70 -7.60 -13.31 9.86
C ARG A 70 -6.09 -13.23 10.03
N HIS A 71 -5.47 -14.27 10.51
CA HIS A 71 -4.03 -14.38 10.61
C HIS A 71 -3.41 -14.57 9.22
N LEU A 72 -3.32 -13.46 8.46
CA LEU A 72 -2.64 -13.45 7.17
C LEU A 72 -1.13 -13.27 7.33
N CYS A 73 -0.69 -12.68 8.46
CA CYS A 73 0.70 -12.51 8.82
C CYS A 73 0.89 -12.91 10.29
N GLU A 74 1.65 -13.97 10.54
CA GLU A 74 1.99 -14.37 11.91
C GLU A 74 3.25 -13.66 12.41
N HIS A 75 4.08 -13.19 11.49
CA HIS A 75 5.33 -12.53 11.84
C HIS A 75 5.04 -11.16 12.48
N ARG A 76 5.54 -10.95 13.69
CA ARG A 76 5.36 -9.73 14.50
C ARG A 76 3.91 -9.43 14.94
N TYR A 77 2.95 -10.32 14.73
CA TYR A 77 1.57 -10.13 15.15
C TYR A 77 1.45 -9.98 16.68
N ASP A 78 0.90 -8.86 17.14
CA ASP A 78 0.72 -8.59 18.57
C ASP A 78 -0.58 -9.19 19.11
N TYR A 79 -0.51 -10.45 19.56
CA TYR A 79 -1.65 -11.15 20.14
C TYR A 79 -2.27 -10.45 21.36
N LYS A 80 -1.49 -9.67 22.10
CA LYS A 80 -2.00 -8.97 23.31
C LYS A 80 -2.83 -7.75 22.92
N GLN A 81 -2.41 -7.02 21.91
CA GLN A 81 -3.08 -5.81 21.43
C GLN A 81 -4.12 -6.10 20.34
N ALA A 82 -4.11 -7.28 19.75
CA ALA A 82 -4.99 -7.66 18.65
C ALA A 82 -6.47 -7.32 18.89
N PRO A 83 -7.08 -7.59 20.08
CA PRO A 83 -8.48 -7.23 20.32
C PRO A 83 -8.76 -5.73 20.21
N PHE A 84 -7.78 -4.88 20.61
CA PHE A 84 -7.90 -3.43 20.52
C PHE A 84 -7.75 -2.96 19.07
N TYR A 85 -6.77 -3.48 18.33
CA TYR A 85 -6.55 -3.15 16.92
C TYR A 85 -7.72 -3.59 16.05
N GLN A 86 -8.22 -4.81 16.25
CA GLN A 86 -9.40 -5.33 15.54
C GLN A 86 -10.65 -4.46 15.81
N LYS A 87 -10.87 -4.04 17.07
CA LYS A 87 -11.96 -3.13 17.41
C LYS A 87 -11.80 -1.80 16.68
N PHE A 88 -10.62 -1.23 16.73
CA PHE A 88 -10.32 0.04 16.08
C PHE A 88 -10.56 0.00 14.56
N PHE A 89 -10.05 -1.02 13.86
CA PHE A 89 -10.29 -1.19 12.43
C PHE A 89 -11.79 -1.40 12.12
N ARG A 90 -12.51 -2.16 12.93
CA ARG A 90 -13.95 -2.37 12.75
C ARG A 90 -14.74 -1.06 12.87
N GLU A 91 -14.37 -0.19 13.80
CA GLU A 91 -15.01 1.12 14.01
C GLU A 91 -14.67 2.15 12.93
N ASN A 92 -13.52 1.99 12.28
CA ASN A 92 -13.01 2.91 11.26
C ASN A 92 -12.86 2.27 9.87
N TYR A 93 -13.53 1.14 9.63
CA TYR A 93 -13.35 0.28 8.46
C TYR A 93 -13.42 1.05 7.12
N ASP A 94 -14.40 1.94 6.98
CA ASP A 94 -14.69 2.68 5.75
C ASP A 94 -13.67 3.81 5.46
N LEU A 95 -12.71 4.03 6.34
CA LEU A 95 -11.65 5.03 6.16
C LEU A 95 -10.41 4.46 5.48
N PHE A 96 -10.33 3.12 5.36
CA PHE A 96 -9.19 2.42 4.78
C PHE A 96 -9.52 1.91 3.38
N GLU A 97 -8.50 1.93 2.52
CA GLU A 97 -8.57 1.58 1.11
C GLU A 97 -7.51 0.51 0.77
N LEU A 98 -7.72 -0.29 -0.26
CA LEU A 98 -6.70 -1.24 -0.74
C LEU A 98 -5.77 -0.62 -1.76
N ALA A 99 -6.28 0.33 -2.54
CA ALA A 99 -5.49 1.08 -3.51
C ALA A 99 -6.12 2.44 -3.77
N TYR A 100 -5.32 3.37 -4.27
CA TYR A 100 -5.76 4.70 -4.68
C TYR A 100 -5.20 5.04 -6.07
N LEU A 101 -6.03 5.62 -6.93
CA LEU A 101 -5.66 6.04 -8.28
C LEU A 101 -5.92 7.54 -8.43
N THR A 102 -4.93 8.27 -8.93
CA THR A 102 -5.07 9.71 -9.26
C THR A 102 -4.37 10.03 -10.59
N GLU A 103 -4.65 11.20 -11.12
CA GLU A 103 -4.00 11.73 -12.30
C GLU A 103 -3.40 13.11 -12.03
N ILE A 104 -2.14 13.28 -12.35
CA ILE A 104 -1.40 14.55 -12.22
C ILE A 104 -0.71 14.85 -13.54
N ASN A 105 -1.04 15.97 -14.16
CA ASN A 105 -0.48 16.40 -15.44
C ASN A 105 -0.56 15.33 -16.55
N GLY A 106 -1.70 14.65 -16.67
CA GLY A 106 -1.92 13.61 -17.67
C GLY A 106 -1.20 12.28 -17.39
N LYS A 107 -0.49 12.15 -16.27
CA LYS A 107 0.12 10.91 -15.80
C LYS A 107 -0.75 10.25 -14.72
N ARG A 108 -0.99 8.97 -14.86
CA ARG A 108 -1.81 8.20 -13.93
C ARG A 108 -0.93 7.51 -12.91
N PHE A 109 -1.25 7.67 -11.62
CA PHE A 109 -0.52 7.07 -10.51
C PHE A 109 -1.44 6.15 -9.71
N LEU A 110 -1.04 4.89 -9.59
CA LEU A 110 -1.74 3.89 -8.78
C LEU A 110 -0.91 3.56 -7.55
N PHE A 111 -1.47 3.85 -6.40
CA PHE A 111 -0.87 3.55 -5.10
C PHE A 111 -1.46 2.26 -4.55
N SER A 112 -0.61 1.36 -4.07
CA SER A 112 -0.98 0.15 -3.34
C SER A 112 0.11 -0.19 -2.33
N HIS A 113 -0.14 -1.15 -1.44
CA HIS A 113 0.87 -1.50 -0.45
C HIS A 113 2.12 -2.16 -1.06
N ALA A 114 1.94 -3.19 -1.91
CA ALA A 114 3.04 -3.98 -2.45
C ALA A 114 3.11 -4.04 -3.99
N GLY A 115 2.28 -3.27 -4.69
CA GLY A 115 2.18 -3.29 -6.15
C GLY A 115 1.18 -4.33 -6.67
N ILE A 116 0.76 -4.16 -7.92
CA ILE A 116 -0.17 -5.05 -8.60
C ILE A 116 0.51 -5.68 -9.81
N SER A 117 0.78 -7.00 -9.76
CA SER A 117 1.37 -7.70 -10.87
C SER A 117 0.33 -8.20 -11.88
N LYS A 118 0.72 -8.24 -13.13
CA LYS A 118 -0.08 -8.83 -14.20
C LYS A 118 -0.37 -10.31 -13.94
N TYR A 119 0.60 -11.02 -13.35
CA TYR A 119 0.47 -12.43 -13.05
C TYR A 119 -0.56 -12.68 -11.94
N TRP A 120 -0.54 -11.88 -10.87
CA TRP A 120 -1.53 -11.98 -9.81
C TRP A 120 -2.95 -11.73 -10.33
N LEU A 121 -3.16 -10.72 -11.18
CA LEU A 121 -4.47 -10.46 -11.80
C LEU A 121 -4.92 -11.65 -12.63
N LYS A 122 -4.03 -12.20 -13.47
CA LYS A 122 -4.32 -13.34 -14.32
C LYS A 122 -4.66 -14.61 -13.52
N ASN A 123 -3.94 -14.87 -12.44
CA ASN A 123 -4.22 -16.02 -11.59
C ASN A 123 -5.52 -15.91 -10.78
N ASN A 124 -6.11 -14.72 -10.75
CA ASN A 124 -7.35 -14.43 -10.05
C ASN A 124 -8.46 -13.97 -11.00
N GLU A 125 -8.51 -14.49 -12.21
CA GLU A 125 -9.53 -14.18 -13.24
C GLU A 125 -10.96 -14.40 -12.72
N GLN A 126 -11.18 -15.32 -11.80
CA GLN A 126 -12.49 -15.52 -11.18
C GLN A 126 -12.96 -14.30 -10.36
N PHE A 127 -12.02 -13.52 -9.84
CA PHE A 127 -12.32 -12.31 -9.07
C PHE A 127 -12.28 -11.05 -9.96
N PHE A 128 -11.27 -10.93 -10.83
CA PHE A 128 -11.04 -9.73 -11.63
C PHE A 128 -11.65 -9.78 -13.04
N GLY A 129 -11.97 -10.94 -13.57
CA GLY A 129 -12.38 -11.16 -14.95
C GLY A 129 -11.24 -11.71 -15.82
N THR A 130 -11.56 -12.26 -16.99
CA THR A 130 -10.62 -12.95 -17.89
C THR A 130 -9.66 -12.01 -18.61
N ASP A 131 -10.12 -10.80 -18.93
CA ASP A 131 -9.25 -9.76 -19.48
C ASP A 131 -8.68 -8.91 -18.35
N VAL A 132 -7.42 -8.49 -18.46
CA VAL A 132 -6.82 -7.58 -17.49
C VAL A 132 -7.65 -6.28 -17.46
N PRO A 133 -8.40 -6.02 -16.37
CA PRO A 133 -9.27 -4.86 -16.33
C PRO A 133 -8.43 -3.57 -16.25
N ASN A 134 -9.04 -2.43 -16.61
CA ASN A 134 -8.44 -1.14 -16.32
C ASN A 134 -8.32 -0.90 -14.80
N PRO A 135 -7.46 0.00 -14.35
CA PRO A 135 -7.23 0.24 -12.93
C PRO A 135 -8.50 0.60 -12.16
N GLU A 136 -9.38 1.43 -12.73
CA GLU A 136 -10.64 1.84 -12.11
C GLU A 136 -11.55 0.65 -11.78
N LYS A 137 -11.62 -0.31 -12.71
CA LYS A 137 -12.41 -1.53 -12.50
C LYS A 137 -11.78 -2.40 -11.41
N ILE A 138 -10.45 -2.48 -11.34
CA ILE A 138 -9.75 -3.20 -10.26
C ILE A 138 -10.11 -2.57 -8.91
N LEU A 139 -9.99 -1.24 -8.79
CA LEU A 139 -10.33 -0.54 -7.55
C LEU A 139 -11.81 -0.79 -7.15
N ALA A 140 -12.72 -0.67 -8.11
CA ALA A 140 -14.14 -0.92 -7.86
C ALA A 140 -14.42 -2.36 -7.39
N LEU A 141 -13.72 -3.36 -7.93
CA LEU A 141 -13.85 -4.75 -7.50
C LEU A 141 -13.28 -4.98 -6.09
N LEU A 142 -12.13 -4.37 -5.77
CA LEU A 142 -11.52 -4.44 -4.44
C LEU A 142 -12.40 -3.77 -3.38
N ASP A 143 -12.89 -2.56 -3.65
CA ASP A 143 -13.80 -1.83 -2.76
C ASP A 143 -15.11 -2.59 -2.53
N ASN A 144 -15.67 -3.16 -3.60
CA ASN A 144 -16.85 -3.99 -3.48
C ASN A 144 -16.56 -5.25 -2.64
N GLY A 145 -15.41 -5.87 -2.82
CA GLY A 145 -14.95 -7.00 -2.02
C GLY A 145 -14.86 -6.65 -0.53
N LEU A 146 -14.29 -5.49 -0.18
CA LEU A 146 -14.25 -4.99 1.19
C LEU A 146 -15.65 -4.78 1.77
N LYS A 147 -16.56 -4.17 1.01
CA LYS A 147 -17.96 -3.94 1.43
C LYS A 147 -18.73 -5.24 1.64
N ILE A 148 -18.50 -6.25 0.78
CA ILE A 148 -19.10 -7.58 0.93
C ILE A 148 -18.55 -8.25 2.19
N TYR A 149 -17.24 -8.27 2.37
CA TYR A 149 -16.59 -8.87 3.53
C TYR A 149 -17.04 -8.21 4.85
N LYS A 150 -17.18 -6.89 4.88
CA LYS A 150 -17.69 -6.16 6.05
C LYS A 150 -19.10 -6.61 6.45
N LYS A 151 -19.97 -6.92 5.48
CA LYS A 151 -21.34 -7.38 5.71
C LYS A 151 -21.41 -8.85 6.07
N ASP A 152 -20.56 -9.67 5.46
CA ASP A 152 -20.51 -11.11 5.63
C ASP A 152 -19.06 -11.60 5.68
N VAL A 153 -18.53 -11.77 6.87
CA VAL A 153 -17.15 -12.25 7.12
C VAL A 153 -16.92 -13.71 6.67
N HIS A 154 -17.98 -14.44 6.30
CA HIS A 154 -17.87 -15.78 5.72
C HIS A 154 -17.68 -15.75 4.20
N ASN A 155 -17.94 -14.61 3.56
CA ASN A 155 -17.62 -14.42 2.15
C ASN A 155 -16.13 -14.10 2.02
N ASP A 156 -15.33 -15.14 1.80
CA ASP A 156 -13.87 -15.06 1.76
C ASP A 156 -13.28 -14.76 0.38
N SER A 157 -14.10 -14.37 -0.61
CA SER A 157 -13.66 -14.14 -1.99
C SER A 157 -12.52 -13.12 -2.07
N LEU A 158 -12.62 -11.99 -1.38
CA LEU A 158 -11.54 -11.00 -1.28
C LEU A 158 -10.33 -11.57 -0.54
N LEU A 159 -10.54 -12.28 0.59
CA LEU A 159 -9.44 -12.85 1.35
C LEU A 159 -8.61 -13.83 0.55
N ARG A 160 -9.24 -14.64 -0.29
CA ARG A 160 -8.54 -15.63 -1.15
C ARG A 160 -7.55 -14.97 -2.09
N VAL A 161 -7.86 -13.79 -2.60
CA VAL A 161 -6.94 -13.06 -3.49
C VAL A 161 -5.91 -12.25 -2.71
N LEU A 162 -6.27 -11.65 -1.57
CA LEU A 162 -5.35 -10.87 -0.75
C LEU A 162 -4.35 -11.74 0.03
N ALA A 163 -4.73 -12.93 0.47
CA ALA A 163 -3.88 -13.84 1.25
C ALA A 163 -2.83 -14.60 0.42
N GLN A 164 -2.65 -14.24 -0.84
CA GLN A 164 -1.65 -14.87 -1.70
C GLN A 164 -0.27 -14.29 -1.41
N ILE A 165 0.52 -15.07 -0.66
CA ILE A 165 1.90 -14.72 -0.32
C ILE A 165 2.82 -15.24 -1.42
N GLY A 166 3.63 -14.37 -1.99
CA GLY A 166 4.59 -14.68 -3.02
C GLY A 166 5.79 -15.48 -2.54
N MET A 167 6.49 -16.12 -3.44
CA MET A 167 7.68 -16.94 -3.13
C MET A 167 8.80 -16.09 -2.54
N GLY A 168 8.94 -14.82 -2.93
CA GLY A 168 9.87 -13.86 -2.36
C GLY A 168 9.66 -13.61 -0.86
N ARG A 169 8.45 -13.85 -0.36
CA ARG A 169 8.05 -13.75 1.05
C ARG A 169 7.85 -15.11 1.75
N GLY A 170 8.40 -16.18 1.16
CA GLY A 170 8.29 -17.53 1.71
C GLY A 170 6.92 -18.20 1.49
N GLY A 171 6.06 -17.63 0.67
CA GLY A 171 4.78 -18.22 0.27
C GLY A 171 4.92 -19.21 -0.88
N ARG A 172 3.79 -19.58 -1.47
CA ARG A 172 3.72 -20.62 -2.52
C ARG A 172 3.28 -20.10 -3.89
N TYR A 173 2.94 -18.83 -3.99
CA TYR A 173 2.51 -18.22 -5.25
C TYR A 173 3.72 -17.63 -5.97
N LEU A 174 3.71 -17.64 -7.30
CA LEU A 174 4.81 -17.09 -8.09
C LEU A 174 4.93 -15.57 -7.81
N ASP A 175 3.78 -14.87 -7.84
CA ASP A 175 3.68 -13.48 -7.40
C ASP A 175 2.72 -13.41 -6.21
N GLY A 176 3.06 -12.59 -5.24
CA GLY A 176 2.17 -12.23 -4.14
C GLY A 176 1.03 -11.31 -4.58
N SER A 177 0.06 -11.15 -3.69
CA SER A 177 -1.01 -10.17 -3.87
C SER A 177 -0.50 -8.74 -3.74
N MET A 178 -1.36 -7.77 -4.03
CA MET A 178 -1.07 -6.34 -3.89
C MET A 178 -0.67 -5.88 -2.48
N ILE A 179 -0.75 -6.77 -1.47
CA ILE A 179 -0.28 -6.53 -0.10
C ILE A 179 0.84 -7.51 0.32
N TRP A 180 1.25 -8.44 -0.55
CA TRP A 180 2.23 -9.49 -0.23
C TRP A 180 3.29 -9.72 -1.30
N ALA A 181 3.25 -9.00 -2.41
CA ALA A 181 4.26 -9.14 -3.46
C ALA A 181 5.61 -8.64 -2.98
N ASP A 182 6.68 -9.39 -3.24
CA ASP A 182 8.03 -8.92 -3.01
C ASP A 182 8.55 -8.15 -4.22
N LEU A 183 9.42 -7.16 -3.98
CA LEU A 183 10.08 -6.42 -5.05
C LEU A 183 10.80 -7.34 -6.04
N ASP A 184 11.35 -8.45 -5.55
CA ASP A 184 12.07 -9.45 -6.36
C ASP A 184 11.17 -10.20 -7.34
N GLU A 185 9.85 -10.16 -7.17
CA GLU A 185 8.87 -10.74 -8.09
C GLU A 185 8.64 -9.84 -9.32
N TYR A 186 8.99 -8.57 -9.24
CA TYR A 186 8.90 -7.61 -10.34
C TYR A 186 10.20 -7.56 -11.16
N VAL A 187 10.36 -8.51 -12.06
CA VAL A 187 11.61 -8.68 -12.84
C VAL A 187 11.81 -7.66 -13.96
N SER A 188 10.75 -6.99 -14.39
CA SER A 188 10.78 -5.97 -15.45
C SER A 188 9.46 -5.19 -15.50
N GLU A 189 9.39 -4.18 -16.37
CA GLU A 189 8.14 -3.44 -16.69
C GLU A 189 7.00 -4.36 -17.15
N LYS A 190 7.33 -5.49 -17.79
CA LYS A 190 6.34 -6.48 -18.26
C LYS A 190 5.61 -7.20 -17.12
N SER A 191 6.12 -7.10 -15.89
CA SER A 191 5.45 -7.62 -14.69
C SER A 191 4.19 -6.83 -14.34
N PHE A 192 4.10 -5.57 -14.79
CA PHE A 192 2.96 -4.70 -14.52
C PHE A 192 1.88 -4.81 -15.61
N PRO A 193 0.60 -4.67 -15.23
CA PRO A 193 -0.51 -4.91 -16.15
C PRO A 193 -0.79 -3.75 -17.12
N TRP A 194 -0.38 -2.52 -16.77
CA TRP A 194 -0.71 -1.31 -17.54
C TRP A 194 0.56 -0.54 -17.91
N ASN A 195 0.63 -0.05 -19.15
CA ASN A 195 1.77 0.73 -19.65
C ASN A 195 1.58 2.25 -19.44
N ASP A 196 0.36 2.69 -19.16
CA ASP A 196 -0.05 4.09 -18.98
C ASP A 196 -0.25 4.46 -17.51
N VAL A 197 0.13 3.59 -16.57
CA VAL A 197 -0.03 3.78 -15.14
C VAL A 197 1.30 3.57 -14.44
N ILE A 198 1.72 4.57 -13.67
CA ILE A 198 2.89 4.47 -12.79
C ILE A 198 2.42 3.92 -11.45
N GLN A 199 2.96 2.78 -11.04
CA GLN A 199 2.64 2.20 -9.74
C GLN A 199 3.59 2.71 -8.66
N ILE A 200 3.03 3.10 -7.51
CA ILE A 200 3.76 3.54 -6.32
C ILE A 200 3.42 2.59 -5.19
N PHE A 201 4.43 1.97 -4.59
CA PHE A 201 4.22 1.00 -3.52
C PHE A 201 5.38 0.98 -2.51
N GLY A 202 5.21 0.24 -1.40
CA GLY A 202 6.17 0.04 -0.33
C GLY A 202 6.48 -1.43 -0.10
N HIS A 203 6.30 -1.92 1.14
CA HIS A 203 6.39 -3.31 1.60
C HIS A 203 7.77 -3.97 1.52
N SER A 204 8.50 -3.77 0.44
CA SER A 204 9.87 -4.30 0.28
C SER A 204 10.88 -3.25 0.70
N GLN A 205 11.33 -3.35 1.97
CA GLN A 205 12.19 -2.35 2.61
C GLN A 205 13.50 -2.16 1.86
N GLN A 206 13.84 -0.90 1.61
CA GLN A 206 15.07 -0.45 1.00
C GLN A 206 15.91 0.33 2.01
N GLU A 207 17.24 0.34 1.86
CA GLU A 207 18.11 1.00 2.83
C GLU A 207 17.99 2.53 2.80
N LEU A 208 18.30 3.16 1.67
CA LEU A 208 18.41 4.62 1.56
C LEU A 208 17.65 5.22 0.37
N HIS A 209 17.48 4.46 -0.68
CA HIS A 209 16.95 4.98 -1.94
C HIS A 209 15.76 4.16 -2.42
N PRO A 210 14.76 4.83 -3.02
CA PRO A 210 13.68 4.11 -3.67
C PRO A 210 14.20 3.30 -4.86
N VAL A 211 13.49 2.24 -5.18
CA VAL A 211 13.77 1.42 -6.36
C VAL A 211 12.79 1.78 -7.46
N ARG A 212 13.32 2.00 -8.66
CA ARG A 212 12.54 2.22 -9.87
C ARG A 212 12.58 0.97 -10.75
N ILE A 213 11.45 0.58 -11.29
CA ILE A 213 11.34 -0.50 -12.26
C ILE A 213 10.88 0.09 -13.58
N GLY A 214 11.82 0.32 -14.49
CA GLY A 214 11.59 1.03 -15.73
C GLY A 214 10.89 2.39 -15.53
N ASP A 215 9.93 2.71 -16.42
CA ASP A 215 9.13 3.93 -16.32
C ASP A 215 7.76 3.71 -15.66
N CYS A 216 7.48 2.50 -15.20
CA CYS A 216 6.14 2.11 -14.78
C CYS A 216 5.95 1.88 -13.26
N ALA A 217 7.02 1.85 -12.46
CA ALA A 217 6.84 1.61 -11.03
C ALA A 217 7.97 2.13 -10.13
N TYR A 218 7.60 2.46 -8.87
CA TYR A 218 8.52 2.82 -7.80
C TYR A 218 8.17 2.11 -6.50
N CYS A 219 9.17 1.47 -5.88
CA CYS A 219 9.10 1.02 -4.50
C CYS A 219 9.72 2.07 -3.59
N LEU A 220 8.92 2.65 -2.69
CA LEU A 220 9.31 3.80 -1.87
C LEU A 220 9.59 3.44 -0.40
N ASP A 221 9.67 2.15 -0.03
CA ASP A 221 9.88 1.74 1.37
C ASP A 221 11.34 1.92 1.82
N CYS A 222 11.77 3.17 1.90
CA CYS A 222 13.10 3.57 2.37
C CYS A 222 13.05 4.60 3.52
N ARG A 223 11.98 4.53 4.33
CA ARG A 223 11.79 5.31 5.58
C ARG A 223 11.84 6.83 5.42
N GLN A 224 11.42 7.34 4.27
CA GLN A 224 11.32 8.77 4.03
C GLN A 224 10.05 9.11 3.24
N PRO A 225 9.52 10.34 3.41
CA PRO A 225 8.39 10.82 2.61
C PRO A 225 8.84 11.24 1.22
N PHE A 226 7.91 11.08 0.27
CA PHE A 226 8.05 11.51 -1.11
C PHE A 226 6.83 12.34 -1.49
N TYR A 227 6.97 13.15 -2.54
CA TYR A 227 5.84 13.86 -3.14
C TYR A 227 5.93 13.79 -4.67
N ILE A 228 4.77 13.91 -5.31
CA ILE A 228 4.67 14.07 -6.75
C ILE A 228 4.31 15.53 -6.98
N ASP A 229 5.15 16.23 -7.74
CA ASP A 229 4.93 17.63 -8.06
C ASP A 229 3.82 17.83 -9.11
N GLN A 230 3.50 19.09 -9.43
CA GLN A 230 2.46 19.43 -10.40
C GLN A 230 2.79 19.00 -11.84
N GLU A 231 4.06 18.74 -12.14
CA GLU A 231 4.53 18.20 -13.43
C GLU A 231 4.44 16.66 -13.47
N GLY A 232 3.98 16.03 -12.38
CA GLY A 232 3.92 14.58 -12.26
C GLY A 232 5.30 13.95 -12.16
N VAL A 233 6.24 14.61 -11.45
CA VAL A 233 7.57 14.08 -11.16
C VAL A 233 7.64 13.70 -9.69
N LEU A 234 8.09 12.46 -9.41
CA LEU A 234 8.29 11.97 -8.05
C LEU A 234 9.57 12.56 -7.47
N ARG A 235 9.49 13.15 -6.27
CA ARG A 235 10.59 13.81 -5.57
C ARG A 235 10.70 13.34 -4.13
N SER A 236 11.91 13.42 -3.57
CA SER A 236 12.13 13.21 -2.14
C SER A 236 11.83 14.51 -1.36
N TYR A 237 11.22 14.38 -0.20
CA TYR A 237 10.97 15.53 0.69
C TYR A 237 12.27 16.09 1.31
N TYR A 238 13.32 15.27 1.42
CA TYR A 238 14.57 15.66 2.09
C TYR A 238 15.68 16.12 1.14
N TRP A 239 15.56 15.85 -0.16
CA TRP A 239 16.61 16.17 -1.12
C TRP A 239 16.08 17.23 -2.08
N ASP A 240 16.43 18.48 -1.77
CA ASP A 240 16.03 19.64 -2.55
C ASP A 240 16.25 19.42 -4.05
N ASP A 241 15.16 19.57 -4.81
CA ASP A 241 15.06 19.79 -6.26
C ASP A 241 15.68 18.77 -7.23
N GLU A 242 16.36 17.72 -6.77
CA GLU A 242 16.80 16.68 -7.68
C GLU A 242 15.74 15.57 -7.88
N PRO A 243 15.56 15.08 -9.13
CA PRO A 243 14.79 13.86 -9.37
C PRO A 243 15.35 12.72 -8.52
N ILE A 244 14.47 11.86 -8.01
CA ILE A 244 14.85 10.73 -7.17
C ILE A 244 15.96 9.93 -7.85
N LYS A 245 17.08 9.76 -7.17
CA LYS A 245 18.13 8.80 -7.54
C LYS A 245 17.64 7.39 -7.20
N ALA A 246 16.69 6.90 -8.00
CA ALA A 246 16.19 5.54 -7.86
C ALA A 246 17.21 4.55 -8.43
N ILE A 247 17.38 3.44 -7.74
CA ILE A 247 18.18 2.31 -8.26
C ILE A 247 17.33 1.63 -9.33
N ASN A 248 17.74 1.69 -10.60
CA ASN A 248 17.09 0.94 -11.67
C ASN A 248 17.43 -0.55 -11.50
N ILE A 249 16.40 -1.37 -11.31
CA ILE A 249 16.57 -2.83 -11.43
C ILE A 249 16.32 -3.18 -12.89
N GLU A 250 17.40 -3.34 -13.66
CA GLU A 250 17.37 -4.11 -14.89
C GLU A 250 17.89 -5.52 -14.54
N ARG A 251 16.99 -6.44 -14.31
CA ARG A 251 17.36 -7.86 -14.24
C ARG A 251 17.43 -8.39 -15.67
N LYS A 252 18.65 -8.79 -16.08
CA LYS A 252 18.91 -9.45 -17.35
C LYS A 252 18.28 -10.85 -17.41
#